data_1c59de46be473fc5eb8a60bd8804f78c
#
_entry.id   1c59de46be473fc5eb8a60bd8804f78c
#
_cell.length_a   1.000
_cell.length_b   1.000
_cell.length_c   1.000
_cell.angle_alpha   90.00
_cell.angle_beta   90.00
_cell.angle_gamma   90.00
#
_symmetry.space_group_name_H-M   'P 1'
#
loop_
_entity.id
_entity.type
_entity.pdbx_description
1 polymer ?
#
loop_
_entity_poly.entity_id
_entity_poly.type
_entity_poly.pdbx_seq_one_letter_code
_entity_poly.pdbx_strand_id
1 'polypeptide(L)'
;MILAIDVGNSNIVIGCCEDGKIAFSERISTSRENTALEYAISFKTILELYNIKQNEIDGAIISSVVPSVTTTIKLAIKKIAGIDAKIVGPGTKTGLNIIIDNPAQLGSDLVVDAVAGISEYKLPLIIFDMGTATTASVIDSKGSYLGGMIIPGVNVSLNALTAGTSQLPKINLEPPKKVISSNTVDCMKSGIIFGQASLIDGVIDRFEEELGQKCTVIATGGLSGSIIPYCKRK
;
A
#
# COMPACT_ATOMS: atom_id res chain seq x y z
N MET A 1 15.97 7.34 -16.15
CA MET A 1 15.08 7.20 -14.95
C MET A 1 13.85 6.35 -15.27
N ILE A 2 13.30 5.63 -14.30
CA ILE A 2 12.04 4.87 -14.43
C ILE A 2 10.95 5.50 -13.59
N LEU A 3 9.82 5.81 -14.20
CA LEU A 3 8.63 6.32 -13.53
C LEU A 3 7.81 5.15 -12.99
N ALA A 4 7.66 5.05 -11.68
CA ALA A 4 6.86 4.03 -11.01
C ALA A 4 5.57 4.63 -10.47
N ILE A 5 4.44 4.01 -10.77
CA ILE A 5 3.12 4.50 -10.36
C ILE A 5 2.34 3.36 -9.74
N ASP A 6 1.90 3.57 -8.50
CA ASP A 6 0.97 2.68 -7.82
C ASP A 6 -0.40 3.33 -7.69
N VAL A 7 -1.42 2.65 -8.21
CA VAL A 7 -2.79 3.17 -8.32
C VAL A 7 -3.69 2.40 -7.36
N GLY A 8 -3.81 2.93 -6.17
CA GLY A 8 -4.75 2.45 -5.16
C GLY A 8 -6.14 3.07 -5.28
N ASN A 9 -7.12 2.52 -4.54
CA ASN A 9 -8.50 3.00 -4.54
C ASN A 9 -8.66 4.44 -4.05
N SER A 10 -7.83 4.89 -3.12
CA SER A 10 -7.90 6.22 -2.51
C SER A 10 -6.82 7.18 -3.01
N ASN A 11 -5.64 6.65 -3.29
CA ASN A 11 -4.47 7.44 -3.65
C ASN A 11 -3.69 6.78 -4.78
N ILE A 12 -3.03 7.63 -5.57
CA ILE A 12 -2.00 7.27 -6.54
C ILE A 12 -0.67 7.73 -5.96
N VAL A 13 0.28 6.82 -5.86
CA VAL A 13 1.67 7.14 -5.54
C VAL A 13 2.45 7.18 -6.83
N ILE A 14 3.19 8.26 -7.05
CA ILE A 14 4.08 8.44 -8.19
C ILE A 14 5.50 8.63 -7.68
N GLY A 15 6.43 7.86 -8.20
CA GLY A 15 7.83 7.97 -7.85
C GLY A 15 8.72 7.83 -9.08
N CYS A 16 9.95 8.29 -8.96
CA CYS A 16 10.98 8.13 -9.98
C CYS A 16 12.19 7.41 -9.39
N CYS A 17 12.67 6.40 -10.09
CA CYS A 17 13.82 5.59 -9.69
C CYS A 17 14.95 5.73 -10.68
N GLU A 18 16.17 5.89 -10.17
CA GLU A 18 17.40 5.90 -10.94
C GLU A 18 18.46 5.07 -10.21
N ASP A 19 19.10 4.14 -10.90
CA ASP A 19 20.14 3.25 -10.36
C ASP A 19 19.74 2.56 -9.04
N GLY A 20 18.47 2.10 -8.96
CA GLY A 20 17.92 1.44 -7.78
C GLY A 20 17.60 2.35 -6.60
N LYS A 21 17.72 3.68 -6.76
CA LYS A 21 17.38 4.66 -5.72
C LYS A 21 16.11 5.43 -6.10
N ILE A 22 15.29 5.71 -5.09
CA ILE A 22 14.10 6.55 -5.24
C ILE A 22 14.56 8.01 -5.23
N ALA A 23 14.38 8.71 -6.35
CA ALA A 23 14.66 10.13 -6.47
C ALA A 23 13.59 10.98 -5.76
N PHE A 24 12.33 10.60 -5.90
CA PHE A 24 11.20 11.18 -5.17
C PHE A 24 10.05 10.18 -5.08
N SER A 25 9.12 10.45 -4.16
CA SER A 25 7.82 9.76 -4.08
C SER A 25 6.76 10.76 -3.63
N GLU A 26 5.72 10.92 -4.41
CA GLU A 26 4.60 11.82 -4.15
C GLU A 26 3.26 11.12 -4.22
N ARG A 27 2.25 11.71 -3.60
CA ARG A 27 0.91 11.16 -3.52
C ARG A 27 -0.13 12.16 -3.98
N ILE A 28 -1.03 11.68 -4.85
CA ILE A 28 -2.24 12.42 -5.24
C ILE A 28 -3.48 11.55 -4.98
N SER A 29 -4.65 12.18 -4.92
CA SER A 29 -5.92 11.45 -4.79
C SER A 29 -6.26 10.69 -6.06
N THR A 30 -6.80 9.48 -5.92
CA THR A 30 -7.39 8.74 -7.03
C THR A 30 -8.76 9.35 -7.38
N SER A 31 -8.91 9.84 -8.59
CA SER A 31 -10.19 10.28 -9.13
C SER A 31 -10.56 9.46 -10.36
N ARG A 32 -11.75 8.86 -10.34
CA ARG A 32 -12.28 8.10 -11.48
C ARG A 32 -12.82 8.99 -12.58
N GLU A 33 -13.03 10.26 -12.29
CA GLU A 33 -13.59 11.29 -13.19
C GLU A 33 -12.50 12.06 -13.93
N ASN A 34 -11.25 12.04 -13.43
CA ASN A 34 -10.15 12.74 -14.07
C ASN A 34 -9.83 12.16 -15.44
N THR A 35 -9.65 13.08 -16.38
CA THR A 35 -9.21 12.77 -17.74
C THR A 35 -7.70 12.50 -17.79
N ALA A 36 -7.23 11.91 -18.89
CA ALA A 36 -5.80 11.73 -19.13
C ALA A 36 -5.01 13.05 -19.17
N LEU A 37 -5.66 14.18 -19.51
CA LEU A 37 -5.01 15.48 -19.48
C LEU A 37 -4.79 15.99 -18.05
N GLU A 38 -5.79 15.83 -17.17
CA GLU A 38 -5.69 16.26 -15.76
C GLU A 38 -4.61 15.48 -15.02
N TYR A 39 -4.54 14.16 -15.21
CA TYR A 39 -3.43 13.36 -14.68
C TYR A 39 -2.08 13.73 -15.30
N ALA A 40 -2.03 14.00 -16.61
CA ALA A 40 -0.80 14.44 -17.27
C ALA A 40 -0.29 15.78 -16.72
N ILE A 41 -1.18 16.73 -16.45
CA ILE A 41 -0.84 18.02 -15.83
C ILE A 41 -0.29 17.78 -14.42
N SER A 42 -0.98 16.96 -13.60
CA SER A 42 -0.54 16.62 -12.25
C SER A 42 0.84 15.98 -12.25
N PHE A 43 1.08 14.98 -13.11
CA PHE A 43 2.36 14.29 -13.20
C PHE A 43 3.47 15.21 -13.70
N LYS A 44 3.19 16.05 -14.71
CA LYS A 44 4.13 17.04 -15.20
C LYS A 44 4.54 18.00 -14.09
N THR A 45 3.57 18.53 -13.33
CA THR A 45 3.83 19.42 -12.19
C THR A 45 4.70 18.76 -11.13
N ILE A 46 4.45 17.49 -10.80
CA ILE A 46 5.29 16.72 -9.86
C ILE A 46 6.73 16.62 -10.39
N LEU A 47 6.92 16.22 -11.65
CA LEU A 47 8.26 16.12 -12.23
C LEU A 47 9.00 17.49 -12.20
N GLU A 48 8.30 18.58 -12.51
CA GLU A 48 8.84 19.94 -12.47
C GLU A 48 9.27 20.35 -11.04
N LEU A 49 8.50 19.99 -10.00
CA LEU A 49 8.85 20.24 -8.59
C LEU A 49 10.19 19.58 -8.20
N TYR A 50 10.52 18.46 -8.80
CA TYR A 50 11.78 17.73 -8.56
C TYR A 50 12.84 18.00 -9.63
N ASN A 51 12.61 18.99 -10.51
CA ASN A 51 13.53 19.36 -11.61
C ASN A 51 13.85 18.21 -12.58
N ILE A 52 12.95 17.24 -12.73
CA ILE A 52 13.08 16.12 -13.66
C ILE A 52 12.45 16.49 -14.99
N LYS A 53 13.25 16.42 -16.05
CA LYS A 53 12.77 16.66 -17.41
C LYS A 53 12.11 15.40 -17.99
N GLN A 54 11.10 15.60 -18.80
CA GLN A 54 10.33 14.49 -19.41
C GLN A 54 11.20 13.57 -20.27
N ASN A 55 12.25 14.10 -20.91
CA ASN A 55 13.19 13.35 -21.72
C ASN A 55 14.23 12.56 -20.92
N GLU A 56 14.27 12.68 -19.60
CA GLU A 56 15.10 11.89 -18.69
C GLU A 56 14.39 10.60 -18.25
N ILE A 57 13.11 10.42 -18.63
CA ILE A 57 12.32 9.24 -18.31
C ILE A 57 12.50 8.23 -19.45
N ASP A 58 13.15 7.10 -19.16
CA ASP A 58 13.44 6.01 -20.14
C ASP A 58 12.33 4.97 -20.17
N GLY A 59 11.53 4.87 -19.12
CA GLY A 59 10.48 3.88 -19.00
C GLY A 59 9.48 4.21 -17.89
N ALA A 60 8.34 3.52 -17.90
CA ALA A 60 7.34 3.64 -16.87
C ALA A 60 6.69 2.29 -16.55
N ILE A 61 6.34 2.10 -15.28
CA ILE A 61 5.64 0.91 -14.79
C ILE A 61 4.46 1.34 -13.91
N ILE A 62 3.34 0.64 -14.05
CA ILE A 62 2.10 0.88 -13.30
C ILE A 62 1.73 -0.40 -12.56
N SER A 63 1.61 -0.32 -11.24
CA SER A 63 0.81 -1.23 -10.41
C SER A 63 -0.57 -0.60 -10.24
N SER A 64 -1.65 -1.36 -10.38
CA SER A 64 -2.99 -0.79 -10.24
C SER A 64 -4.02 -1.81 -9.80
N VAL A 65 -4.81 -1.44 -8.81
CA VAL A 65 -6.03 -2.15 -8.37
C VAL A 65 -7.31 -1.40 -8.77
N VAL A 66 -7.20 -0.39 -9.66
CA VAL A 66 -8.32 0.42 -10.15
C VAL A 66 -8.37 0.40 -11.70
N PRO A 67 -8.92 -0.65 -12.32
CA PRO A 67 -8.89 -0.85 -13.77
C PRO A 67 -9.43 0.35 -14.57
N SER A 68 -10.47 1.03 -14.05
CA SER A 68 -11.08 2.20 -14.70
C SER A 68 -10.14 3.41 -14.83
N VAL A 69 -9.11 3.51 -13.98
CA VAL A 69 -8.14 4.62 -13.96
C VAL A 69 -6.83 4.23 -14.68
N THR A 70 -6.51 2.94 -14.71
CA THR A 70 -5.24 2.43 -15.26
C THR A 70 -4.98 2.89 -16.69
N THR A 71 -5.97 2.77 -17.58
CA THR A 71 -5.86 3.18 -18.98
C THR A 71 -5.67 4.69 -19.09
N THR A 72 -6.38 5.47 -18.30
CA THR A 72 -6.30 6.93 -18.24
C THR A 72 -4.89 7.38 -17.84
N ILE A 73 -4.31 6.73 -16.80
CA ILE A 73 -2.93 7.01 -16.35
C ILE A 73 -1.90 6.63 -17.41
N LYS A 74 -2.06 5.45 -18.05
CA LYS A 74 -1.19 5.05 -19.16
C LYS A 74 -1.18 6.09 -20.27
N LEU A 75 -2.35 6.61 -20.66
CA LEU A 75 -2.46 7.70 -21.63
C LEU A 75 -1.84 9.02 -21.14
N ALA A 76 -1.96 9.33 -19.86
CA ALA A 76 -1.32 10.52 -19.26
C ALA A 76 0.21 10.43 -19.36
N ILE A 77 0.80 9.28 -19.03
CA ILE A 77 2.25 9.06 -19.16
C ILE A 77 2.70 9.19 -20.61
N LYS A 78 1.94 8.61 -21.54
CA LYS A 78 2.25 8.74 -22.99
C LYS A 78 2.22 10.18 -23.46
N LYS A 79 1.30 11.02 -22.92
CA LYS A 79 1.22 12.44 -23.26
C LYS A 79 2.43 13.25 -22.76
N ILE A 80 2.95 12.95 -21.56
CA ILE A 80 4.05 13.73 -20.97
C ILE A 80 5.44 13.26 -21.39
N ALA A 81 5.66 11.95 -21.53
CA ALA A 81 6.98 11.37 -21.76
C ALA A 81 7.10 10.60 -23.09
N GLY A 82 6.01 10.43 -23.84
CA GLY A 82 6.00 9.65 -25.08
C GLY A 82 6.14 8.13 -24.86
N ILE A 83 6.11 7.64 -23.63
CA ILE A 83 6.42 6.26 -23.24
C ILE A 83 5.13 5.44 -23.09
N ASP A 84 5.16 4.22 -23.57
CA ASP A 84 4.15 3.21 -23.28
C ASP A 84 4.47 2.50 -21.97
N ALA A 85 3.79 2.88 -20.88
CA ALA A 85 3.99 2.30 -19.57
C ALA A 85 3.64 0.80 -19.57
N LYS A 86 4.47 0.00 -18.88
CA LYS A 86 4.17 -1.41 -18.56
C LYS A 86 3.20 -1.47 -17.40
N ILE A 87 2.23 -2.38 -17.47
CA ILE A 87 1.27 -2.61 -16.38
C ILE A 87 1.62 -3.94 -15.73
N VAL A 88 1.76 -3.93 -14.39
CA VAL A 88 1.92 -5.15 -13.61
C VAL A 88 0.56 -5.87 -13.55
N GLY A 89 0.56 -7.13 -13.94
CA GLY A 89 -0.67 -7.93 -13.96
C GLY A 89 -0.38 -9.39 -14.26
N PRO A 90 -1.43 -10.21 -14.43
CA PRO A 90 -1.28 -11.63 -14.76
C PRO A 90 -0.39 -11.83 -15.97
N GLY A 91 0.62 -12.71 -15.84
CA GLY A 91 1.60 -12.97 -16.90
C GLY A 91 2.82 -12.05 -16.89
N THR A 92 2.88 -11.02 -16.05
CA THR A 92 4.11 -10.25 -15.85
C THR A 92 5.17 -11.11 -15.17
N LYS A 93 6.33 -11.24 -15.80
CA LYS A 93 7.46 -12.04 -15.26
C LYS A 93 8.16 -11.24 -14.16
N THR A 94 7.67 -11.38 -12.95
CA THR A 94 8.24 -10.72 -11.74
C THR A 94 9.29 -11.57 -11.03
N GLY A 95 9.37 -12.86 -11.33
CA GLY A 95 10.18 -13.83 -10.59
C GLY A 95 9.51 -14.36 -9.32
N LEU A 96 8.37 -13.79 -8.91
CA LEU A 96 7.62 -14.22 -7.73
C LEU A 96 6.92 -15.57 -8.02
N ASN A 97 7.20 -16.57 -7.19
CA ASN A 97 6.45 -17.82 -7.19
C ASN A 97 5.18 -17.63 -6.33
N ILE A 98 4.00 -17.75 -6.93
CA ILE A 98 2.71 -17.52 -6.28
C ILE A 98 2.01 -18.84 -6.07
N ILE A 99 1.81 -19.26 -4.81
CA ILE A 99 1.22 -20.55 -4.41
C ILE A 99 -0.12 -20.30 -3.71
N ILE A 100 -1.06 -19.69 -4.41
CA ILE A 100 -2.45 -19.52 -3.96
C ILE A 100 -3.38 -20.23 -4.96
N ASP A 101 -4.62 -20.49 -4.57
CA ASP A 101 -5.61 -21.22 -5.38
C ASP A 101 -5.77 -20.64 -6.78
N ASN A 102 -5.82 -19.31 -6.91
CA ASN A 102 -5.92 -18.63 -8.19
C ASN A 102 -4.92 -17.46 -8.28
N PRO A 103 -3.69 -17.72 -8.79
CA PRO A 103 -2.65 -16.68 -8.91
C PRO A 103 -3.05 -15.45 -9.74
N ALA A 104 -3.99 -15.60 -10.68
CA ALA A 104 -4.45 -14.48 -11.50
C ALA A 104 -5.32 -13.46 -10.74
N GLN A 105 -5.81 -13.82 -9.55
CA GLN A 105 -6.60 -12.93 -8.69
C GLN A 105 -5.74 -12.13 -7.71
N LEU A 106 -4.45 -12.41 -7.61
CA LEU A 106 -3.56 -11.64 -6.72
C LEU A 106 -3.43 -10.20 -7.23
N GLY A 107 -3.73 -9.25 -6.37
CA GLY A 107 -3.60 -7.83 -6.67
C GLY A 107 -2.17 -7.46 -7.06
N SER A 108 -2.02 -6.55 -8.01
CA SER A 108 -0.69 -6.10 -8.46
C SER A 108 0.09 -5.40 -7.34
N ASP A 109 -0.58 -4.71 -6.43
CA ASP A 109 -0.04 -4.13 -5.20
C ASP A 109 0.66 -5.18 -4.34
N LEU A 110 -0.01 -6.29 -4.04
CA LEU A 110 0.57 -7.39 -3.25
C LEU A 110 1.76 -8.07 -3.97
N VAL A 111 1.71 -8.12 -5.30
CA VAL A 111 2.83 -8.65 -6.11
C VAL A 111 4.05 -7.75 -5.99
N VAL A 112 3.90 -6.43 -6.16
CA VAL A 112 5.05 -5.51 -6.09
C VAL A 112 5.62 -5.40 -4.69
N ASP A 113 4.78 -5.42 -3.65
CA ASP A 113 5.21 -5.47 -2.26
C ASP A 113 6.03 -6.73 -1.95
N ALA A 114 5.55 -7.89 -2.41
CA ALA A 114 6.27 -9.16 -2.22
C ALA A 114 7.63 -9.16 -2.93
N VAL A 115 7.68 -8.69 -4.17
CA VAL A 115 8.93 -8.60 -4.96
C VAL A 115 9.93 -7.67 -4.28
N ALA A 116 9.49 -6.49 -3.84
CA ALA A 116 10.33 -5.54 -3.11
C ALA A 116 10.81 -6.14 -1.78
N GLY A 117 9.90 -6.73 -1.01
CA GLY A 117 10.21 -7.36 0.26
C GLY A 117 11.25 -8.47 0.14
N ILE A 118 11.12 -9.35 -0.85
CA ILE A 118 12.08 -10.44 -1.12
C ILE A 118 13.47 -9.90 -1.47
N SER A 119 13.53 -8.77 -2.19
CA SER A 119 14.81 -8.19 -2.61
C SER A 119 15.57 -7.50 -1.47
N GLU A 120 14.87 -7.00 -0.44
CA GLU A 120 15.45 -6.12 0.58
C GLU A 120 15.55 -6.76 1.97
N TYR A 121 14.74 -7.79 2.25
CA TYR A 121 14.62 -8.33 3.61
C TYR A 121 14.87 -9.84 3.67
N LYS A 122 15.17 -10.32 4.86
CA LYS A 122 15.39 -11.76 5.13
C LYS A 122 14.08 -12.52 5.14
N LEU A 123 14.06 -13.65 4.45
CA LEU A 123 12.95 -14.60 4.45
C LEU A 123 12.92 -15.48 5.72
N PRO A 124 11.77 -15.97 6.16
CA PRO A 124 10.43 -15.68 5.60
C PRO A 124 9.93 -14.29 6.00
N LEU A 125 8.94 -13.76 5.27
CA LEU A 125 8.40 -12.42 5.47
C LEU A 125 6.90 -12.44 5.78
N ILE A 126 6.49 -11.50 6.63
CA ILE A 126 5.12 -11.03 6.74
C ILE A 126 5.12 -9.56 6.34
N ILE A 127 4.32 -9.21 5.35
CA ILE A 127 4.21 -7.83 4.84
C ILE A 127 2.81 -7.31 5.16
N PHE A 128 2.73 -6.24 5.95
CA PHE A 128 1.49 -5.49 6.14
C PHE A 128 1.48 -4.28 5.20
N ASP A 129 0.47 -4.18 4.34
CA ASP A 129 0.15 -2.92 3.65
C ASP A 129 -1.08 -2.29 4.30
N MET A 130 -0.90 -1.11 4.89
CA MET A 130 -1.91 -0.38 5.67
C MET A 130 -2.53 0.74 4.84
N GLY A 131 -3.29 0.35 3.82
CA GLY A 131 -4.01 1.20 2.89
C GLY A 131 -5.49 1.38 3.24
N THR A 132 -6.35 1.40 2.21
CA THR A 132 -7.83 1.39 2.35
C THR A 132 -8.30 0.11 3.03
N ALA A 133 -7.79 -1.04 2.62
CA ALA A 133 -7.76 -2.25 3.42
C ALA A 133 -6.39 -2.37 4.08
N THR A 134 -6.28 -3.13 5.17
CA THR A 134 -5.00 -3.62 5.66
C THR A 134 -4.84 -5.04 5.16
N THR A 135 -3.83 -5.29 4.35
CA THR A 135 -3.48 -6.66 3.94
C THR A 135 -2.30 -7.16 4.75
N ALA A 136 -2.25 -8.46 4.99
CA ALA A 136 -1.11 -9.14 5.59
C ALA A 136 -0.72 -10.30 4.68
N SER A 137 0.41 -10.20 4.01
CA SER A 137 0.93 -11.17 3.04
C SER A 137 2.03 -12.02 3.66
N VAL A 138 2.09 -13.30 3.32
CA VAL A 138 3.09 -14.25 3.81
C VAL A 138 3.94 -14.75 2.66
N ILE A 139 5.26 -14.61 2.80
CA ILE A 139 6.28 -15.15 1.90
C ILE A 139 7.13 -16.15 2.68
N ASP A 140 7.24 -17.36 2.16
CA ASP A 140 7.98 -18.45 2.81
C ASP A 140 9.51 -18.28 2.72
N SER A 141 10.24 -19.20 3.32
CA SER A 141 11.71 -19.22 3.30
C SER A 141 12.33 -19.46 1.91
N LYS A 142 11.50 -19.86 0.91
CA LYS A 142 11.94 -20.06 -0.48
C LYS A 142 11.60 -18.87 -1.37
N GLY A 143 10.96 -17.81 -0.82
CA GLY A 143 10.50 -16.66 -1.58
C GLY A 143 9.18 -16.88 -2.31
N SER A 144 8.37 -17.86 -1.91
CA SER A 144 7.05 -18.10 -2.48
C SER A 144 5.98 -17.33 -1.72
N TYR A 145 5.07 -16.68 -2.45
CA TYR A 145 3.88 -16.05 -1.90
C TYR A 145 2.84 -17.11 -1.55
N LEU A 146 2.54 -17.29 -0.27
CA LEU A 146 1.64 -18.33 0.21
C LEU A 146 0.17 -17.87 0.31
N GLY A 147 -0.07 -16.59 0.45
CA GLY A 147 -1.39 -16.01 0.75
C GLY A 147 -1.33 -15.00 1.88
N GLY A 148 -2.44 -14.80 2.57
CA GLY A 148 -2.48 -13.84 3.66
C GLY A 148 -3.89 -13.53 4.16
N MET A 149 -4.06 -12.35 4.77
CA MET A 149 -5.33 -11.83 5.28
C MET A 149 -5.67 -10.48 4.66
N ILE A 150 -6.96 -10.23 4.49
CA ILE A 150 -7.52 -8.91 4.14
C ILE A 150 -8.37 -8.45 5.31
N ILE A 151 -8.04 -7.30 5.86
CA ILE A 151 -8.61 -6.76 7.08
C ILE A 151 -9.17 -5.37 6.78
N PRO A 152 -10.27 -4.94 7.39
CA PRO A 152 -10.74 -3.56 7.24
C PRO A 152 -9.64 -2.58 7.64
N GLY A 153 -9.29 -1.66 6.75
CA GLY A 153 -8.28 -0.64 7.05
C GLY A 153 -8.71 0.29 8.17
N VAL A 154 -7.77 1.00 8.77
CA VAL A 154 -7.97 1.85 9.95
C VAL A 154 -9.09 2.88 9.73
N ASN A 155 -9.04 3.61 8.60
CA ASN A 155 -10.07 4.60 8.27
C ASN A 155 -11.42 3.97 7.94
N VAL A 156 -11.43 2.80 7.30
CA VAL A 156 -12.67 2.05 7.02
C VAL A 156 -13.31 1.62 8.33
N SER A 157 -12.53 1.09 9.27
CA SER A 157 -13.01 0.69 10.60
C SER A 157 -13.59 1.89 11.38
N LEU A 158 -12.87 3.03 11.38
CA LEU A 158 -13.32 4.25 12.04
C LEU A 158 -14.61 4.79 11.42
N ASN A 159 -14.68 4.85 10.09
CA ASN A 159 -15.86 5.34 9.37
C ASN A 159 -17.07 4.40 9.58
N ALA A 160 -16.86 3.09 9.57
CA ALA A 160 -17.91 2.12 9.84
C ALA A 160 -18.46 2.27 11.26
N LEU A 161 -17.58 2.48 12.25
CA LEU A 161 -17.99 2.70 13.64
C LEU A 161 -18.85 3.96 13.79
N THR A 162 -18.45 5.08 13.19
CA THR A 162 -19.20 6.33 13.25
C THR A 162 -20.50 6.30 12.43
N ALA A 163 -20.49 5.64 11.27
CA ALA A 163 -21.70 5.51 10.44
C ALA A 163 -22.71 4.51 11.02
N GLY A 164 -22.23 3.47 11.73
CA GLY A 164 -23.07 2.44 12.33
C GLY A 164 -23.66 2.81 13.71
N THR A 165 -23.35 4.01 14.24
CA THR A 165 -23.79 4.42 15.57
C THR A 165 -24.34 5.85 15.54
N SER A 166 -25.41 6.10 16.34
CA SER A 166 -26.08 7.41 16.38
C SER A 166 -25.37 8.46 17.26
N GLN A 167 -24.48 8.05 18.15
CA GLN A 167 -23.91 8.95 19.17
C GLN A 167 -22.39 9.12 19.09
N LEU A 168 -21.69 8.32 18.28
CA LEU A 168 -20.24 8.43 18.17
C LEU A 168 -19.85 9.54 17.19
N PRO A 169 -19.06 10.52 17.65
CA PRO A 169 -18.65 11.65 16.82
C PRO A 169 -17.58 11.24 15.80
N LYS A 170 -17.39 12.04 14.76
CA LYS A 170 -16.18 11.98 13.93
C LYS A 170 -14.98 12.42 14.75
N ILE A 171 -13.89 11.66 14.66
CA ILE A 171 -12.64 11.94 15.37
C ILE A 171 -11.46 11.94 14.41
N ASN A 172 -10.38 12.63 14.78
CA ASN A 172 -9.10 12.53 14.12
C ASN A 172 -8.33 11.30 14.61
N LEU A 173 -7.53 10.71 13.74
CA LEU A 173 -6.68 9.58 14.06
C LEU A 173 -5.40 10.05 14.78
N GLU A 174 -5.53 10.22 16.10
CA GLU A 174 -4.47 10.62 17.01
C GLU A 174 -4.45 9.69 18.22
N PRO A 175 -3.28 9.31 18.74
CA PRO A 175 -3.21 8.44 19.92
C PRO A 175 -3.74 9.16 21.17
N PRO A 176 -4.55 8.49 21.99
CA PRO A 176 -4.94 9.04 23.29
C PRO A 176 -3.77 8.92 24.27
N LYS A 177 -3.84 9.68 25.36
CA LYS A 177 -2.80 9.66 26.42
C LYS A 177 -2.71 8.34 27.17
N LYS A 178 -3.79 7.56 27.20
CA LYS A 178 -3.91 6.30 27.95
C LYS A 178 -4.68 5.26 27.13
N VAL A 179 -4.34 3.99 27.31
CA VAL A 179 -5.09 2.88 26.72
C VAL A 179 -6.50 2.81 27.34
N ILE A 180 -6.59 2.87 28.67
CA ILE A 180 -7.88 2.94 29.37
C ILE A 180 -8.27 4.41 29.42
N SER A 181 -9.18 4.81 28.55
CA SER A 181 -9.68 6.18 28.42
C SER A 181 -11.02 6.34 29.14
N SER A 182 -11.36 7.59 29.50
CA SER A 182 -12.53 7.89 30.36
C SER A 182 -13.57 8.79 29.70
N ASN A 183 -13.41 9.12 28.42
CA ASN A 183 -14.39 9.84 27.61
C ASN A 183 -14.54 9.18 26.23
N THR A 184 -15.66 9.40 25.56
CA THR A 184 -16.03 8.74 24.30
C THR A 184 -14.96 8.91 23.20
N VAL A 185 -14.47 10.14 23.00
CA VAL A 185 -13.51 10.45 21.95
C VAL A 185 -12.20 9.69 22.15
N ASP A 186 -11.64 9.74 23.37
CA ASP A 186 -10.39 9.03 23.67
C ASP A 186 -10.59 7.50 23.70
N CYS A 187 -11.76 7.01 24.12
CA CYS A 187 -12.10 5.58 24.02
C CYS A 187 -12.12 5.11 22.56
N MET A 188 -12.69 5.91 21.64
CA MET A 188 -12.67 5.61 20.21
C MET A 188 -11.24 5.63 19.64
N LYS A 189 -10.46 6.68 19.97
CA LYS A 189 -9.04 6.78 19.56
C LYS A 189 -8.25 5.57 20.07
N SER A 190 -8.43 5.19 21.32
CA SER A 190 -7.79 4.03 21.95
C SER A 190 -8.15 2.73 21.22
N GLY A 191 -9.44 2.52 20.99
CA GLY A 191 -9.95 1.33 20.30
C GLY A 191 -9.38 1.19 18.88
N ILE A 192 -9.31 2.30 18.14
CA ILE A 192 -8.76 2.28 16.79
C ILE A 192 -7.24 2.07 16.80
N ILE A 193 -6.48 2.87 17.54
CA ILE A 193 -5.00 2.82 17.51
C ILE A 193 -4.46 1.53 18.15
N PHE A 194 -4.79 1.31 19.41
CA PHE A 194 -4.26 0.15 20.14
C PHE A 194 -4.96 -1.15 19.75
N GLY A 195 -6.24 -1.07 19.32
CA GLY A 195 -6.94 -2.23 18.75
C GLY A 195 -6.29 -2.71 17.46
N GLN A 196 -5.96 -1.80 16.53
CA GLN A 196 -5.26 -2.16 15.29
C GLN A 196 -3.83 -2.66 15.56
N ALA A 197 -3.10 -2.04 16.48
CA ALA A 197 -1.78 -2.52 16.88
C ALA A 197 -1.85 -3.95 17.46
N SER A 198 -2.82 -4.22 18.34
CA SER A 198 -3.03 -5.56 18.91
C SER A 198 -3.46 -6.59 17.87
N LEU A 199 -4.22 -6.16 16.85
CA LEU A 199 -4.60 -7.00 15.72
C LEU A 199 -3.35 -7.41 14.92
N ILE A 200 -2.46 -6.47 14.61
CA ILE A 200 -1.20 -6.74 13.90
C ILE A 200 -0.34 -7.73 14.70
N ASP A 201 -0.14 -7.46 16.00
CA ASP A 201 0.62 -8.37 16.88
C ASP A 201 0.02 -9.79 16.87
N GLY A 202 -1.31 -9.89 16.99
CA GLY A 202 -2.00 -11.17 17.00
C GLY A 202 -2.01 -11.89 15.64
N VAL A 203 -1.98 -11.17 14.52
CA VAL A 203 -1.86 -11.78 13.18
C VAL A 203 -0.45 -12.35 12.99
N ILE A 204 0.59 -11.62 13.41
CA ILE A 204 1.97 -12.09 13.36
C ILE A 204 2.11 -13.40 14.13
N ASP A 205 1.59 -13.45 15.37
CA ASP A 205 1.69 -14.65 16.21
C ASP A 205 1.01 -15.86 15.53
N ARG A 206 -0.16 -15.69 14.94
CA ARG A 206 -0.89 -16.76 14.21
C ARG A 206 -0.16 -17.25 12.98
N PHE A 207 0.41 -16.33 12.18
CA PHE A 207 1.15 -16.71 10.98
C PHE A 207 2.44 -17.43 11.34
N GLU A 208 3.18 -16.96 12.34
CA GLU A 208 4.39 -17.65 12.83
C GLU A 208 4.09 -19.03 13.42
N GLU A 209 2.96 -19.18 14.12
CA GLU A 209 2.49 -20.46 14.64
C GLU A 209 2.16 -21.44 13.51
N GLU A 210 1.43 -21.00 12.48
CA GLU A 210 1.07 -21.83 11.33
C GLU A 210 2.30 -22.20 10.48
N LEU A 211 3.25 -21.26 10.30
CA LEU A 211 4.50 -21.52 9.59
C LEU A 211 5.52 -22.35 10.39
N GLY A 212 5.35 -22.46 11.72
CA GLY A 212 6.29 -23.11 12.62
C GLY A 212 7.65 -22.39 12.74
N GLN A 213 7.74 -21.12 12.35
CA GLN A 213 9.00 -20.35 12.35
C GLN A 213 8.75 -18.84 12.52
N LYS A 214 9.78 -18.13 13.01
CA LYS A 214 9.76 -16.68 13.12
C LYS A 214 9.96 -16.02 11.75
N CYS A 215 9.30 -14.89 11.55
CA CYS A 215 9.33 -14.12 10.32
C CYS A 215 9.97 -12.75 10.53
N THR A 216 10.57 -12.20 9.48
CA THR A 216 10.81 -10.78 9.38
C THR A 216 9.46 -10.12 9.10
N VAL A 217 9.12 -9.09 9.86
CA VAL A 217 7.85 -8.35 9.69
C VAL A 217 8.15 -6.97 9.15
N ILE A 218 7.51 -6.61 8.06
CA ILE A 218 7.59 -5.27 7.49
C ILE A 218 6.21 -4.67 7.33
N ALA A 219 6.13 -3.35 7.37
CA ALA A 219 4.88 -2.63 7.20
C ALA A 219 5.07 -1.46 6.24
N THR A 220 4.12 -1.32 5.33
CA THR A 220 4.02 -0.22 4.37
C THR A 220 2.61 0.37 4.41
N GLY A 221 2.31 1.28 3.51
CA GLY A 221 1.02 1.95 3.44
C GLY A 221 0.95 3.23 4.27
N GLY A 222 0.02 4.10 3.88
CA GLY A 222 -0.05 5.47 4.39
C GLY A 222 -0.42 5.61 5.87
N LEU A 223 -0.93 4.55 6.51
CA LEU A 223 -1.34 4.54 7.91
C LEU A 223 -0.38 3.75 8.82
N SER A 224 0.64 3.13 8.26
CA SER A 224 1.63 2.34 9.02
C SER A 224 2.30 3.19 10.11
N GLY A 225 2.73 4.41 9.79
CA GLY A 225 3.34 5.33 10.75
C GLY A 225 2.46 5.72 11.94
N SER A 226 1.13 5.60 11.82
CA SER A 226 0.18 5.92 12.89
C SER A 226 -0.12 4.73 13.81
N ILE A 227 0.17 3.50 13.40
CA ILE A 227 -0.21 2.28 14.12
C ILE A 227 1.02 1.49 14.60
N ILE A 228 2.00 1.27 13.73
CA ILE A 228 3.18 0.43 14.02
C ILE A 228 3.95 0.83 15.29
N PRO A 229 4.10 2.15 15.64
CA PRO A 229 4.76 2.54 16.89
C PRO A 229 4.11 1.96 18.17
N TYR A 230 2.85 1.54 18.09
CA TYR A 230 2.08 0.98 19.22
C TYR A 230 2.02 -0.54 19.24
N CYS A 231 2.58 -1.20 18.23
CA CYS A 231 2.74 -2.66 18.24
C CYS A 231 3.78 -3.10 19.28
N LYS A 232 3.57 -4.27 19.87
CA LYS A 232 4.53 -4.90 20.80
C LYS A 232 5.61 -5.66 20.07
N ARG A 233 5.26 -6.20 18.89
CA ARG A 233 6.22 -6.86 17.98
C ARG A 233 7.02 -5.79 17.26
N LYS A 234 8.36 -5.91 17.28
CA LYS A 234 9.30 -4.98 16.64
C LYS A 234 10.05 -5.70 15.54
#